data_f108a2896a8edb169159301dc3290f78
#
_entry.id   f108a2896a8edb169159301dc3290f78
#
_cell.length_a   1.000
_cell.length_b   1.000
_cell.length_c   1.000
_cell.angle_alpha   90.00
_cell.angle_beta   90.00
_cell.angle_gamma   90.00
#
_symmetry.space_group_name_H-M   'P 1'
#
loop_
_entity.id
_entity.type
_entity.pdbx_description
1 polymer ?
#
loop_
_entity_poly.entity_id
_entity_poly.type
_entity_poly.pdbx_seq_one_letter_code
_entity_poly.pdbx_strand_id
1 'polypeptide(L)'
;MSTMPQLSYLALGDSYTCGEGVEPGGRWPEQLAAALRAEGVALAEPRIIAATGWTTDELEWGIDAAEPLGHWDFVSLLVGVNNQYRDRSAVDYAEQFRTLLQRAIRLAGDRADRVLVLSIPDWGVTPFARADARGAAAIGRELDAFNAAAQRICEQDAVAFVDITPVSRERGDEPAMLVADGLHPSAAMYSEWTRLALPVARRLLA
;
A
#
# COMPACT_ATOMS: atom_id res chain seq x y z
N MET A 1 -6.95 15.84 -32.45
CA MET A 1 -5.92 14.98 -31.84
C MET A 1 -6.66 13.98 -30.98
N SER A 2 -6.67 12.70 -31.34
CA SER A 2 -7.28 11.64 -30.52
C SER A 2 -6.41 11.46 -29.28
N THR A 3 -6.93 11.81 -28.12
CA THR A 3 -6.25 11.50 -26.86
C THR A 3 -6.23 9.98 -26.71
N MET A 4 -5.04 9.39 -26.61
CA MET A 4 -4.91 7.97 -26.25
C MET A 4 -5.69 7.72 -24.97
N PRO A 5 -6.48 6.64 -24.87
CA PRO A 5 -7.18 6.32 -23.63
C PRO A 5 -6.15 6.18 -22.50
N GLN A 6 -6.41 6.84 -21.39
CA GLN A 6 -5.58 6.69 -20.19
C GLN A 6 -5.88 5.34 -19.51
N LEU A 7 -4.83 4.68 -19.02
CA LEU A 7 -4.98 3.52 -18.14
C LEU A 7 -5.60 3.94 -16.81
N SER A 8 -6.57 3.20 -16.34
CA SER A 8 -7.23 3.43 -15.06
C SER A 8 -6.42 2.84 -13.89
N TYR A 9 -6.43 3.51 -12.73
CA TYR A 9 -5.68 3.09 -11.54
C TYR A 9 -6.56 3.10 -10.30
N LEU A 10 -6.61 1.96 -9.58
CA LEU A 10 -7.28 1.79 -8.29
C LEU A 10 -6.25 1.50 -7.20
N ALA A 11 -6.23 2.31 -6.14
CA ALA A 11 -5.37 2.13 -4.97
C ALA A 11 -6.22 1.72 -3.76
N LEU A 12 -5.93 0.54 -3.19
CA LEU A 12 -6.62 -0.08 -2.08
C LEU A 12 -5.73 -0.07 -0.83
N GLY A 13 -6.30 0.24 0.33
CA GLY A 13 -5.48 0.20 1.55
C GLY A 13 -6.12 0.81 2.80
N ASP A 14 -5.24 1.31 3.65
CA ASP A 14 -5.57 1.96 4.92
C ASP A 14 -5.03 3.41 4.96
N SER A 15 -4.70 3.93 6.17
CA SER A 15 -4.14 5.27 6.35
C SER A 15 -2.87 5.52 5.53
N TYR A 16 -2.06 4.51 5.30
CA TYR A 16 -0.86 4.63 4.48
C TYR A 16 -1.18 4.84 2.99
N THR A 17 -2.33 4.42 2.52
CA THR A 17 -2.76 4.60 1.13
C THR A 17 -3.61 5.86 0.95
N CYS A 18 -4.52 6.18 1.88
CA CYS A 18 -5.25 7.45 1.82
C CYS A 18 -4.36 8.65 2.20
N GLY A 19 -3.18 8.41 2.77
CA GLY A 19 -2.18 9.43 3.08
C GLY A 19 -2.61 10.32 4.24
N GLU A 20 -2.83 9.71 5.42
CA GLU A 20 -3.21 10.45 6.63
C GLU A 20 -2.24 11.61 6.90
N GLY A 21 -2.79 12.83 7.05
CA GLY A 21 -2.01 14.04 7.30
C GLY A 21 -1.21 14.58 6.09
N VAL A 22 -1.39 14.00 4.89
CA VAL A 22 -0.69 14.43 3.65
C VAL A 22 -1.70 14.99 2.65
N GLU A 23 -1.40 16.18 2.12
CA GLU A 23 -2.22 16.80 1.09
C GLU A 23 -2.28 15.97 -0.21
N PRO A 24 -3.38 16.08 -0.99
CA PRO A 24 -3.46 15.48 -2.31
C PRO A 24 -2.24 15.84 -3.19
N GLY A 25 -1.77 14.86 -3.98
CA GLY A 25 -0.52 14.97 -4.75
C GLY A 25 0.73 14.56 -3.99
N GLY A 26 0.70 14.55 -2.65
CA GLY A 26 1.78 14.08 -1.80
C GLY A 26 1.69 12.60 -1.40
N ARG A 27 0.55 11.94 -1.65
CA ARG A 27 0.30 10.53 -1.29
C ARG A 27 1.02 9.60 -2.26
N TRP A 28 1.49 8.46 -1.79
CA TRP A 28 2.30 7.58 -2.64
C TRP A 28 1.58 7.09 -3.92
N PRO A 29 0.26 6.79 -3.95
CA PRO A 29 -0.39 6.38 -5.19
C PRO A 29 -0.41 7.51 -6.23
N GLU A 30 -0.60 8.74 -5.80
CA GLU A 30 -0.61 9.94 -6.65
C GLU A 30 0.79 10.27 -7.16
N GLN A 31 1.80 10.18 -6.28
CA GLN A 31 3.21 10.34 -6.67
C GLN A 31 3.64 9.27 -7.68
N LEU A 32 3.24 8.00 -7.47
CA LEU A 32 3.53 6.90 -8.40
C LEU A 32 2.89 7.16 -9.76
N ALA A 33 1.63 7.58 -9.78
CA ALA A 33 0.94 7.92 -11.04
C ALA A 33 1.61 9.10 -11.76
N ALA A 34 2.03 10.13 -11.02
CA ALA A 34 2.75 11.28 -11.59
C ALA A 34 4.12 10.86 -12.16
N ALA A 35 4.86 10.01 -11.45
CA ALA A 35 6.16 9.52 -11.90
C ALA A 35 6.04 8.62 -13.15
N LEU A 36 5.03 7.74 -13.21
CA LEU A 36 4.75 6.92 -14.40
C LEU A 36 4.38 7.77 -15.61
N ARG A 37 3.57 8.82 -15.41
CA ARG A 37 3.26 9.78 -16.50
C ARG A 37 4.51 10.52 -16.99
N ALA A 38 5.41 10.89 -16.10
CA ALA A 38 6.67 11.51 -16.48
C ALA A 38 7.57 10.59 -17.33
N GLU A 39 7.42 9.27 -17.18
CA GLU A 39 8.08 8.25 -18.00
C GLU A 39 7.25 7.82 -19.22
N GLY A 40 6.16 8.53 -19.55
CA GLY A 40 5.37 8.33 -20.77
C GLY A 40 4.23 7.32 -20.65
N VAL A 41 3.96 6.77 -19.47
CA VAL A 41 2.79 5.90 -19.25
C VAL A 41 1.54 6.77 -19.08
N ALA A 42 0.55 6.59 -19.96
CA ALA A 42 -0.71 7.36 -19.91
C ALA A 42 -1.63 6.84 -18.80
N LEU A 43 -1.27 7.07 -17.53
CA LEU A 43 -2.02 6.64 -16.35
C LEU A 43 -2.88 7.78 -15.80
N ALA A 44 -4.15 7.48 -15.49
CA ALA A 44 -5.06 8.42 -14.84
C ALA A 44 -4.66 8.65 -13.36
N GLU A 45 -5.24 9.68 -12.74
CA GLU A 45 -5.16 9.82 -11.28
C GLU A 45 -5.78 8.61 -10.60
N PRO A 46 -5.20 8.11 -9.49
CA PRO A 46 -5.72 6.94 -8.80
C PRO A 46 -7.08 7.24 -8.17
N ARG A 47 -8.04 6.31 -8.35
CA ARG A 47 -9.15 6.22 -7.41
C ARG A 47 -8.64 5.51 -6.15
N ILE A 48 -8.77 6.15 -4.99
CA ILE A 48 -8.33 5.60 -3.71
C ILE A 48 -9.54 5.08 -2.94
N ILE A 49 -9.50 3.80 -2.53
CA ILE A 49 -10.42 3.18 -1.57
C ILE A 49 -9.59 2.76 -0.37
N ALA A 50 -9.53 3.63 0.60
CA ALA A 50 -8.71 3.48 1.79
C ALA A 50 -9.22 4.44 2.88
N ALA A 51 -9.10 4.05 4.14
CA ALA A 51 -9.38 4.94 5.27
C ALA A 51 -8.47 4.63 6.46
N THR A 52 -8.26 5.66 7.28
CA THR A 52 -7.48 5.57 8.50
C THR A 52 -8.06 4.53 9.45
N GLY A 53 -7.20 3.65 9.94
CA GLY A 53 -7.56 2.62 10.91
C GLY A 53 -8.10 1.32 10.29
N TRP A 54 -8.33 1.26 8.98
CA TRP A 54 -8.89 0.05 8.37
C TRP A 54 -7.97 -1.16 8.48
N THR A 55 -8.57 -2.25 8.92
CA THR A 55 -8.04 -3.61 8.82
C THR A 55 -8.42 -4.24 7.49
N THR A 56 -7.95 -5.44 7.22
CA THR A 56 -8.24 -6.17 5.97
C THR A 56 -9.74 -6.38 5.73
N ASP A 57 -10.52 -6.76 6.74
CA ASP A 57 -11.97 -6.92 6.66
C ASP A 57 -12.72 -5.58 6.49
N GLU A 58 -12.24 -4.52 7.15
CA GLU A 58 -12.82 -3.17 6.98
C GLU A 58 -12.54 -2.61 5.57
N LEU A 59 -11.37 -2.90 4.97
CA LEU A 59 -11.12 -2.59 3.56
C LEU A 59 -12.06 -3.38 2.64
N GLU A 60 -12.30 -4.68 2.90
CA GLU A 60 -13.24 -5.47 2.12
C GLU A 60 -14.64 -4.82 2.10
N TRP A 61 -15.13 -4.39 3.26
CA TRP A 61 -16.41 -3.66 3.35
C TRP A 61 -16.37 -2.31 2.62
N GLY A 62 -15.25 -1.61 2.66
CA GLY A 62 -15.06 -0.36 1.92
C GLY A 62 -15.14 -0.56 0.41
N ILE A 63 -14.58 -1.68 -0.09
CA ILE A 63 -14.67 -2.06 -1.50
C ILE A 63 -16.13 -2.43 -1.85
N ASP A 64 -16.82 -3.21 -1.00
CA ASP A 64 -18.25 -3.56 -1.20
C ASP A 64 -19.13 -2.31 -1.28
N ALA A 65 -18.91 -1.35 -0.40
CA ALA A 65 -19.66 -0.11 -0.39
C ALA A 65 -19.41 0.78 -1.63
N ALA A 66 -18.29 0.57 -2.32
CA ALA A 66 -17.91 1.34 -3.51
C ALA A 66 -18.36 0.68 -4.84
N GLU A 67 -18.91 -0.55 -4.78
CA GLU A 67 -19.41 -1.26 -5.97
C GLU A 67 -20.60 -0.53 -6.64
N PRO A 68 -20.76 -0.61 -7.99
CA PRO A 68 -19.93 -1.37 -8.92
C PRO A 68 -18.62 -0.65 -9.29
N LEU A 69 -17.50 -1.36 -9.26
CA LEU A 69 -16.17 -0.83 -9.56
C LEU A 69 -15.71 -1.10 -10.99
N GLY A 70 -16.28 -2.15 -11.65
CA GLY A 70 -15.83 -2.57 -12.96
C GLY A 70 -14.41 -3.13 -12.96
N HIS A 71 -13.67 -2.93 -14.06
CA HIS A 71 -12.28 -3.36 -14.23
C HIS A 71 -11.33 -2.17 -14.30
N TRP A 72 -10.11 -2.38 -13.82
CA TRP A 72 -9.04 -1.39 -13.75
C TRP A 72 -7.79 -1.92 -14.45
N ASP A 73 -7.07 -1.02 -15.14
CA ASP A 73 -5.83 -1.40 -15.83
C ASP A 73 -4.65 -1.61 -14.89
N PHE A 74 -4.72 -1.04 -13.69
CA PHE A 74 -3.73 -1.19 -12.64
C PHE A 74 -4.39 -1.12 -11.26
N VAL A 75 -4.01 -2.03 -10.36
CA VAL A 75 -4.50 -2.05 -8.97
C VAL A 75 -3.32 -2.14 -8.03
N SER A 76 -3.30 -1.34 -6.97
CA SER A 76 -2.32 -1.47 -5.89
C SER A 76 -2.99 -1.78 -4.55
N LEU A 77 -2.28 -2.50 -3.67
CA LEU A 77 -2.76 -2.92 -2.36
C LEU A 77 -1.67 -2.73 -1.30
N LEU A 78 -1.99 -1.98 -0.23
CA LEU A 78 -1.18 -1.87 0.98
C LEU A 78 -2.12 -1.83 2.18
N VAL A 79 -2.18 -2.91 2.98
CA VAL A 79 -3.04 -3.03 4.15
C VAL A 79 -2.49 -4.06 5.14
N GLY A 80 -2.77 -3.90 6.42
CA GLY A 80 -2.48 -4.89 7.43
C GLY A 80 -1.83 -4.35 8.70
N VAL A 81 -1.35 -3.10 8.71
CA VAL A 81 -0.78 -2.49 9.92
C VAL A 81 -1.81 -2.47 11.06
N ASN A 82 -3.08 -2.18 10.76
CA ASN A 82 -4.12 -2.12 11.77
C ASN A 82 -4.53 -3.51 12.29
N ASN A 83 -4.36 -4.57 11.49
CA ASN A 83 -4.50 -5.93 11.97
C ASN A 83 -3.44 -6.23 13.05
N GLN A 84 -2.16 -5.91 12.77
CA GLN A 84 -1.06 -6.07 13.72
C GLN A 84 -1.24 -5.14 14.94
N TYR A 85 -1.59 -3.89 14.74
CA TYR A 85 -1.79 -2.91 15.83
C TYR A 85 -2.89 -3.34 16.80
N ARG A 86 -3.95 -4.01 16.31
CA ARG A 86 -5.08 -4.56 17.08
C ARG A 86 -4.85 -6.02 17.52
N ASP A 87 -3.59 -6.47 17.60
CA ASP A 87 -3.18 -7.78 18.09
C ASP A 87 -3.84 -8.98 17.35
N ARG A 88 -4.24 -8.79 16.07
CA ARG A 88 -4.70 -9.89 15.23
C ARG A 88 -3.52 -10.76 14.81
N SER A 89 -3.73 -12.06 14.67
CA SER A 89 -2.66 -12.98 14.30
C SER A 89 -2.21 -12.83 12.84
N ALA A 90 -0.95 -13.15 12.55
CA ALA A 90 -0.46 -13.20 11.17
C ALA A 90 -1.15 -14.31 10.35
N VAL A 91 -1.71 -15.34 11.01
CA VAL A 91 -2.48 -16.41 10.35
C VAL A 91 -3.81 -15.87 9.86
N ASP A 92 -4.58 -15.20 10.73
CA ASP A 92 -5.86 -14.59 10.35
C ASP A 92 -5.66 -13.51 9.27
N TYR A 93 -4.58 -12.70 9.43
CA TYR A 93 -4.20 -11.73 8.41
C TYR A 93 -3.94 -12.41 7.04
N ALA A 94 -3.20 -13.50 7.01
CA ALA A 94 -2.87 -14.21 5.78
C ALA A 94 -4.12 -14.70 5.03
N GLU A 95 -5.14 -15.20 5.75
CA GLU A 95 -6.40 -15.64 5.15
C GLU A 95 -7.19 -14.46 4.56
N GLN A 96 -7.31 -13.38 5.31
CA GLN A 96 -8.00 -12.17 4.87
C GLN A 96 -7.25 -11.46 3.73
N PHE A 97 -5.92 -11.38 3.83
CA PHE A 97 -5.08 -10.80 2.78
C PHE A 97 -5.20 -11.57 1.46
N ARG A 98 -5.22 -12.91 1.51
CA ARG A 98 -5.43 -13.74 0.32
C ARG A 98 -6.77 -13.42 -0.35
N THR A 99 -7.84 -13.26 0.42
CA THR A 99 -9.16 -12.89 -0.10
C THR A 99 -9.14 -11.53 -0.80
N LEU A 100 -8.50 -10.54 -0.16
CA LEU A 100 -8.32 -9.20 -0.73
C LEU A 100 -7.46 -9.20 -1.99
N LEU A 101 -6.35 -9.97 -2.00
CA LEU A 101 -5.49 -10.08 -3.17
C LEU A 101 -6.23 -10.69 -4.36
N GLN A 102 -7.01 -11.75 -4.15
CA GLN A 102 -7.85 -12.33 -5.17
C GLN A 102 -8.91 -11.34 -5.68
N ARG A 103 -9.44 -10.50 -4.79
CA ARG A 103 -10.35 -9.42 -5.20
C ARG A 103 -9.64 -8.35 -6.03
N ALA A 104 -8.44 -7.93 -5.64
CA ALA A 104 -7.63 -7.00 -6.41
C ALA A 104 -7.33 -7.53 -7.81
N ILE A 105 -7.00 -8.83 -7.94
CA ILE A 105 -6.79 -9.50 -9.24
C ILE A 105 -8.07 -9.46 -10.09
N ARG A 106 -9.24 -9.78 -9.52
CA ARG A 106 -10.52 -9.66 -10.25
C ARG A 106 -10.81 -8.24 -10.70
N LEU A 107 -10.55 -7.24 -9.85
CA LEU A 107 -10.69 -5.83 -10.20
C LEU A 107 -9.69 -5.41 -11.28
N ALA A 108 -8.55 -6.06 -11.39
CA ALA A 108 -7.59 -5.90 -12.48
C ALA A 108 -7.94 -6.70 -13.76
N GLY A 109 -9.19 -7.21 -13.88
CA GLY A 109 -9.64 -8.01 -15.02
C GLY A 109 -9.00 -9.40 -15.08
N ASP A 110 -8.86 -10.04 -13.93
CA ASP A 110 -8.20 -11.33 -13.72
C ASP A 110 -6.71 -11.36 -14.12
N ARG A 111 -6.07 -10.20 -14.05
CA ARG A 111 -4.66 -10.00 -14.43
C ARG A 111 -3.79 -9.77 -13.20
N ALA A 112 -3.17 -10.84 -12.68
CA ALA A 112 -2.23 -10.76 -11.56
C ALA A 112 -1.02 -9.86 -11.91
N ASP A 113 -0.60 -9.82 -13.17
CA ASP A 113 0.45 -8.97 -13.70
C ASP A 113 0.09 -7.47 -13.77
N ARG A 114 -1.11 -7.09 -13.36
CA ARG A 114 -1.60 -5.70 -13.22
C ARG A 114 -1.85 -5.30 -11.77
N VAL A 115 -1.42 -6.15 -10.83
CA VAL A 115 -1.54 -5.89 -9.39
C VAL A 115 -0.16 -5.67 -8.78
N LEU A 116 -0.05 -4.65 -7.92
CA LEU A 116 1.15 -4.32 -7.16
C LEU A 116 0.82 -4.30 -5.67
N VAL A 117 1.57 -5.05 -4.88
CA VAL A 117 1.48 -5.01 -3.41
C VAL A 117 2.71 -4.32 -2.83
N LEU A 118 2.51 -3.43 -1.86
CA LEU A 118 3.58 -2.89 -1.02
C LEU A 118 3.58 -3.59 0.34
N SER A 119 4.76 -3.82 0.92
CA SER A 119 4.88 -4.30 2.29
C SER A 119 4.36 -3.26 3.29
N ILE A 120 3.99 -3.71 4.49
CA ILE A 120 3.62 -2.86 5.62
C ILE A 120 4.89 -2.18 6.15
N PRO A 121 4.94 -0.84 6.29
CA PRO A 121 6.07 -0.15 6.89
C PRO A 121 6.19 -0.47 8.38
N ASP A 122 7.39 -0.37 8.93
CA ASP A 122 7.62 -0.59 10.36
C ASP A 122 7.37 0.70 11.17
N TRP A 123 6.20 0.77 11.80
CA TRP A 123 5.87 1.89 12.67
C TRP A 123 6.58 1.83 14.04
N GLY A 124 7.16 0.68 14.40
CA GLY A 124 7.88 0.48 15.65
C GLY A 124 9.11 1.39 15.81
N VAL A 125 9.65 1.92 14.70
CA VAL A 125 10.80 2.86 14.72
C VAL A 125 10.36 4.32 14.94
N THR A 126 9.07 4.62 14.84
CA THR A 126 8.55 5.99 14.91
C THR A 126 8.53 6.55 16.33
N PRO A 127 8.51 7.89 16.49
CA PRO A 127 8.30 8.51 17.81
C PRO A 127 7.03 8.06 18.51
N PHE A 128 5.95 7.82 17.77
CA PHE A 128 4.69 7.32 18.30
C PHE A 128 4.85 5.97 19.03
N ALA A 129 5.64 5.06 18.48
CA ALA A 129 5.85 3.73 19.04
C ALA A 129 6.59 3.73 20.39
N ARG A 130 7.24 4.83 20.77
CA ARG A 130 8.00 4.92 22.04
C ARG A 130 7.11 4.73 23.27
N ALA A 131 5.82 5.02 23.16
CA ALA A 131 4.84 4.84 24.23
C ALA A 131 4.18 3.45 24.24
N ASP A 132 4.43 2.61 23.22
CA ASP A 132 3.84 1.28 23.10
C ASP A 132 4.59 0.28 24.00
N ALA A 133 3.85 -0.42 24.85
CA ALA A 133 4.42 -1.35 25.83
C ALA A 133 5.10 -2.58 25.19
N ARG A 134 4.78 -2.93 23.92
CA ARG A 134 5.41 -4.04 23.19
C ARG A 134 6.87 -3.73 22.85
N GLY A 135 7.16 -2.46 22.58
CA GLY A 135 8.48 -1.98 22.17
C GLY A 135 8.80 -2.27 20.70
N ALA A 136 9.67 -1.44 20.12
CA ALA A 136 10.01 -1.45 18.70
C ALA A 136 10.41 -2.83 18.15
N ALA A 137 11.22 -3.58 18.91
CA ALA A 137 11.71 -4.89 18.46
C ALA A 137 10.61 -5.96 18.37
N ALA A 138 9.57 -5.89 19.20
CA ALA A 138 8.44 -6.81 19.12
C ALA A 138 7.54 -6.44 17.95
N ILE A 139 7.21 -5.15 17.81
CA ILE A 139 6.44 -4.61 16.68
C ILE A 139 7.11 -5.00 15.35
N GLY A 140 8.43 -4.79 15.23
CA GLY A 140 9.18 -5.13 14.03
C GLY A 140 9.10 -6.62 13.67
N ARG A 141 9.24 -7.53 14.66
CA ARG A 141 9.12 -8.98 14.42
C ARG A 141 7.70 -9.40 14.01
N GLU A 142 6.68 -8.78 14.59
CA GLU A 142 5.29 -9.04 14.21
C GLU A 142 5.04 -8.61 12.77
N LEU A 143 5.47 -7.40 12.39
CA LEU A 143 5.37 -6.90 11.02
C LEU A 143 6.15 -7.74 10.02
N ASP A 144 7.33 -8.28 10.40
CA ASP A 144 8.07 -9.23 9.57
C ASP A 144 7.24 -10.49 9.27
N ALA A 145 6.50 -11.00 10.27
CA ALA A 145 5.63 -12.17 10.06
C ALA A 145 4.45 -11.86 9.13
N PHE A 146 3.85 -10.67 9.25
CA PHE A 146 2.79 -10.20 8.35
C PHE A 146 3.31 -10.02 6.91
N ASN A 147 4.42 -9.32 6.74
CA ASN A 147 5.02 -9.08 5.43
C ASN A 147 5.48 -10.38 4.76
N ALA A 148 6.08 -11.31 5.52
CA ALA A 148 6.45 -12.62 5.00
C ALA A 148 5.23 -13.44 4.56
N ALA A 149 4.09 -13.32 5.25
CA ALA A 149 2.84 -13.97 4.83
C ALA A 149 2.31 -13.35 3.53
N ALA A 150 2.24 -12.02 3.45
CA ALA A 150 1.79 -11.32 2.24
C ALA A 150 2.68 -11.62 1.04
N GLN A 151 4.00 -11.57 1.20
CA GLN A 151 4.96 -11.87 0.15
C GLN A 151 4.79 -13.29 -0.41
N ARG A 152 4.68 -14.31 0.46
CA ARG A 152 4.45 -15.70 0.01
C ARG A 152 3.14 -15.86 -0.76
N ILE A 153 2.09 -15.14 -0.36
CA ILE A 153 0.81 -15.18 -1.07
C ILE A 153 0.94 -14.51 -2.44
N CYS A 154 1.61 -13.36 -2.52
CA CYS A 154 1.91 -12.70 -3.80
C CYS A 154 2.73 -13.59 -4.74
N GLU A 155 3.75 -14.28 -4.23
CA GLU A 155 4.56 -15.22 -5.01
C GLU A 155 3.73 -16.38 -5.57
N GLN A 156 2.81 -16.95 -4.77
CA GLN A 156 1.90 -18.03 -5.19
C GLN A 156 0.96 -17.60 -6.31
N ASP A 157 0.50 -16.35 -6.28
CA ASP A 157 -0.45 -15.80 -7.23
C ASP A 157 0.23 -15.00 -8.38
N ALA A 158 1.57 -15.04 -8.46
CA ALA A 158 2.38 -14.31 -9.44
C ALA A 158 2.13 -12.78 -9.45
N VAL A 159 1.84 -12.22 -8.29
CA VAL A 159 1.65 -10.78 -8.07
C VAL A 159 2.96 -10.12 -7.65
N ALA A 160 3.24 -8.93 -8.18
CA ALA A 160 4.41 -8.16 -7.82
C ALA A 160 4.32 -7.64 -6.39
N PHE A 161 5.39 -7.84 -5.61
CA PHE A 161 5.54 -7.36 -4.24
C PHE A 161 6.74 -6.43 -4.15
N VAL A 162 6.56 -5.25 -3.56
CA VAL A 162 7.62 -4.26 -3.32
C VAL A 162 7.80 -4.09 -1.82
N ASP A 163 8.99 -4.43 -1.32
CA ASP A 163 9.33 -4.26 0.08
C ASP A 163 9.79 -2.83 0.37
N ILE A 164 8.93 -2.06 1.06
CA ILE A 164 9.20 -0.69 1.53
C ILE A 164 9.57 -0.65 3.01
N THR A 165 9.55 -1.78 3.71
CA THR A 165 9.84 -1.88 5.15
C THR A 165 11.27 -1.43 5.48
N PRO A 166 12.31 -1.78 4.70
CA PRO A 166 13.68 -1.34 5.01
C PRO A 166 13.83 0.17 5.04
N VAL A 167 13.23 0.90 4.10
CA VAL A 167 13.35 2.38 4.08
C VAL A 167 12.58 3.01 5.25
N SER A 168 11.47 2.41 5.68
CA SER A 168 10.78 2.88 6.89
C SER A 168 11.62 2.66 8.15
N ARG A 169 12.35 1.55 8.25
CA ARG A 169 13.27 1.27 9.36
C ARG A 169 14.48 2.19 9.38
N GLU A 170 15.01 2.52 8.22
CA GLU A 170 16.18 3.40 8.09
C GLU A 170 15.85 4.86 8.43
N ARG A 171 14.66 5.33 8.05
CA ARG A 171 14.32 6.75 8.07
C ARG A 171 13.07 7.12 8.88
N GLY A 172 12.37 6.13 9.46
CA GLY A 172 11.07 6.35 10.10
C GLY A 172 11.10 7.11 11.43
N ASP A 173 12.28 7.46 11.97
CA ASP A 173 12.43 8.35 13.12
C ASP A 173 12.84 9.78 12.73
N GLU A 174 13.13 10.04 11.45
CA GLU A 174 13.46 11.36 10.95
C GLU A 174 12.21 12.26 10.93
N PRO A 175 12.21 13.45 11.55
CA PRO A 175 11.03 14.33 11.57
C PRO A 175 10.52 14.71 10.18
N ALA A 176 11.39 14.81 9.18
CA ALA A 176 11.02 15.14 7.79
C ALA A 176 10.25 13.99 7.10
N MET A 177 10.38 12.77 7.59
CA MET A 177 9.76 11.57 7.02
C MET A 177 8.38 11.26 7.58
N LEU A 178 7.95 12.01 8.61
CA LEU A 178 6.68 11.83 9.29
C LEU A 178 5.83 13.11 9.20
N VAL A 179 4.52 12.95 9.28
CA VAL A 179 3.60 14.07 9.54
C VAL A 179 3.60 14.41 11.04
N ALA A 180 2.84 15.43 11.43
CA ALA A 180 2.90 16.01 12.78
C ALA A 180 2.53 15.04 13.92
N ASP A 181 1.84 13.93 13.63
CA ASP A 181 1.48 12.93 14.65
C ASP A 181 2.65 12.02 15.08
N GLY A 182 3.78 12.09 14.36
CA GLY A 182 4.95 11.28 14.64
C GLY A 182 4.78 9.78 14.35
N LEU A 183 3.80 9.41 13.51
CA LEU A 183 3.46 8.05 13.14
C LEU A 183 3.36 7.88 11.62
N HIS A 184 2.47 8.66 10.98
CA HIS A 184 2.18 8.50 9.56
C HIS A 184 3.28 9.12 8.70
N PRO A 185 3.57 8.50 7.53
CA PRO A 185 4.58 8.98 6.61
C PRO A 185 4.24 10.36 6.04
N SER A 186 5.25 11.20 5.87
CA SER A 186 5.13 12.44 5.11
C SER A 186 5.19 12.19 3.61
N ALA A 187 4.93 13.23 2.80
CA ALA A 187 5.14 13.19 1.36
C ALA A 187 6.59 12.83 0.96
N ALA A 188 7.58 13.16 1.80
CA ALA A 188 8.98 12.79 1.58
C ALA A 188 9.20 11.28 1.73
N MET A 189 8.64 10.64 2.75
CA MET A 189 8.69 9.19 2.90
C MET A 189 7.93 8.50 1.75
N TYR A 190 6.77 9.01 1.35
CA TYR A 190 6.04 8.48 0.20
C TYR A 190 6.81 8.61 -1.12
N SER A 191 7.68 9.61 -1.26
CA SER A 191 8.60 9.71 -2.40
C SER A 191 9.62 8.57 -2.42
N GLU A 192 10.15 8.16 -1.25
CA GLU A 192 11.03 7.00 -1.17
C GLU A 192 10.30 5.69 -1.55
N TRP A 193 9.06 5.50 -1.08
CA TRP A 193 8.26 4.34 -1.49
C TRP A 193 7.98 4.33 -2.99
N THR A 194 7.65 5.49 -3.54
CA THR A 194 7.45 5.67 -4.99
C THR A 194 8.69 5.31 -5.77
N ARG A 195 9.88 5.72 -5.32
CA ARG A 195 11.15 5.38 -5.96
C ARG A 195 11.39 3.86 -6.03
N LEU A 196 10.96 3.11 -5.02
CA LEU A 196 11.06 1.64 -4.99
C LEU A 196 9.98 0.99 -5.87
N ALA A 197 8.76 1.52 -5.86
CA ALA A 197 7.62 0.98 -6.60
C ALA A 197 7.67 1.27 -8.11
N LEU A 198 8.19 2.43 -8.51
CA LEU A 198 8.18 2.92 -9.89
C LEU A 198 8.75 1.93 -10.92
N PRO A 199 9.95 1.35 -10.75
CA PRO A 199 10.51 0.43 -11.74
C PRO A 199 9.68 -0.85 -11.88
N VAL A 200 9.01 -1.27 -10.81
CA VAL A 200 8.12 -2.44 -10.84
C VAL A 200 6.82 -2.09 -11.56
N ALA A 201 6.14 -1.03 -11.16
CA ALA A 201 4.89 -0.57 -11.77
C ALA A 201 5.05 -0.30 -13.27
N ARG A 202 6.18 0.31 -13.67
CA ARG A 202 6.49 0.53 -15.10
C ARG A 202 6.53 -0.78 -15.89
N ARG A 203 7.15 -1.84 -15.35
CA ARG A 203 7.19 -3.15 -16.01
C ARG A 203 5.81 -3.79 -16.12
N LEU A 204 4.96 -3.62 -15.10
CA LEU A 204 3.60 -4.14 -15.12
C LEU A 204 2.71 -3.42 -16.14
N LEU A 205 3.04 -2.17 -16.48
CA LEU A 205 2.25 -1.32 -17.39
C LEU A 205 2.84 -1.19 -18.81
N ALA A 206 3.96 -1.88 -19.06
CA ALA A 206 4.61 -1.92 -20.37
C ALA A 206 3.82 -2.72 -21.42
#